data_8256fda69594f7aad1d4543f43570fcc
#
_entry.id   8256fda69594f7aad1d4543f43570fcc
#
_cell.length_a   1.000
_cell.length_b   1.000
_cell.length_c   1.000
_cell.angle_alpha   90.00
_cell.angle_beta   90.00
_cell.angle_gamma   90.00
#
_symmetry.space_group_name_H-M   'P 1'
#
loop_
_entity.id
_entity.type
_entity.pdbx_description
1 polymer ?
#
loop_
_entity_poly.entity_id
_entity_poly.type
_entity_poly.pdbx_seq_one_letter_code
_entity_poly.pdbx_strand_id
1 'polypeptide(L)'
;ISNPPFSLSAWGEDAWATDPWGRNLAGTPPSKYGDWAWVQHMISSMAPASGRMAVVLPHGALFRMGAEGKIRSNVLELDLIEAVIGLGPNLFYGAGLAACILVARRRKPAERRQKVLLVDGSDLFRKGRNQNTLEADHVATLVTAYESFSDQVGRSRVVSLDEVRAQGGNLNLAGYVAKSDDTEIRSVADATMTLRKSLEAVWVAEDRLNQTLSERGIA
;
A
#
# COMPACT_ATOMS: atom_id res chain seq x y z
N ILE A 1 -1.65 -15.29 -11.68
CA ILE A 1 -1.16 -13.91 -11.51
C ILE A 1 -1.95 -12.97 -12.41
N SER A 2 -2.17 -11.72 -11.95
CA SER A 2 -2.91 -10.72 -12.71
C SER A 2 -2.40 -9.30 -12.39
N ASN A 3 -2.52 -8.43 -13.40
CA ASN A 3 -2.37 -6.99 -13.26
C ASN A 3 -3.63 -6.35 -13.91
N PRO A 4 -4.75 -6.29 -13.18
CA PRO A 4 -5.98 -5.72 -13.69
C PRO A 4 -5.90 -4.19 -13.81
N PRO A 5 -6.83 -3.56 -14.55
CA PRO A 5 -6.95 -2.10 -14.56
C PRO A 5 -7.16 -1.56 -13.14
N PHE A 6 -6.36 -0.54 -12.76
CA PHE A 6 -6.45 0.06 -11.43
C PHE A 6 -7.68 0.93 -11.30
N SER A 7 -8.43 0.75 -10.20
CA SER A 7 -9.57 1.58 -9.82
C SER A 7 -10.57 1.78 -10.97
N LEU A 8 -10.85 0.70 -11.73
CA LEU A 8 -11.79 0.75 -12.84
C LEU A 8 -13.18 1.18 -12.34
N SER A 9 -13.73 2.23 -12.93
CA SER A 9 -15.10 2.68 -12.72
C SER A 9 -16.05 2.04 -13.72
N ALA A 10 -17.35 1.96 -13.35
CA ALA A 10 -18.40 1.36 -14.18
C ALA A 10 -18.01 -0.05 -14.68
N TRP A 11 -17.48 -0.87 -13.78
CA TRP A 11 -16.89 -2.19 -14.04
C TRP A 11 -17.93 -3.32 -14.14
N GLY A 12 -19.24 -2.99 -14.10
CA GLY A 12 -20.34 -3.96 -14.20
C GLY A 12 -20.87 -4.45 -12.85
N GLU A 13 -20.87 -3.59 -11.84
CA GLU A 13 -21.31 -3.86 -10.47
C GLU A 13 -22.72 -4.41 -10.36
N ASP A 14 -23.66 -3.96 -11.21
CA ASP A 14 -25.04 -4.44 -11.21
C ASP A 14 -25.13 -5.95 -11.52
N ALA A 15 -24.36 -6.41 -12.50
CA ALA A 15 -24.29 -7.83 -12.83
C ALA A 15 -23.55 -8.64 -11.76
N TRP A 16 -22.64 -8.00 -11.01
CA TRP A 16 -21.88 -8.64 -9.94
C TRP A 16 -22.72 -9.00 -8.73
N ALA A 17 -23.71 -8.18 -8.40
CA ALA A 17 -24.62 -8.43 -7.27
C ALA A 17 -25.38 -9.75 -7.42
N THR A 18 -25.69 -10.17 -8.65
CA THR A 18 -26.41 -11.41 -9.00
C THR A 18 -25.51 -12.40 -9.73
N ASP A 19 -24.22 -12.35 -9.48
CA ASP A 19 -23.23 -13.18 -10.18
C ASP A 19 -23.54 -14.69 -10.08
N PRO A 20 -23.82 -15.37 -11.19
CA PRO A 20 -24.22 -16.78 -11.15
C PRO A 20 -23.09 -17.74 -10.77
N TRP A 21 -21.84 -17.25 -10.74
CA TRP A 21 -20.64 -18.00 -10.40
C TRP A 21 -20.25 -17.86 -8.93
N GLY A 22 -20.99 -17.07 -8.14
CA GLY A 22 -20.71 -16.84 -6.73
C GLY A 22 -19.38 -16.13 -6.45
N ARG A 23 -18.90 -15.31 -7.39
CA ARG A 23 -17.63 -14.59 -7.25
C ARG A 23 -17.72 -13.41 -6.28
N ASN A 24 -18.91 -12.91 -5.99
CA ASN A 24 -19.19 -11.85 -5.03
C ASN A 24 -19.15 -12.33 -3.56
N LEU A 25 -18.25 -13.25 -3.26
CA LEU A 25 -18.18 -13.98 -1.99
C LEU A 25 -18.03 -13.10 -0.72
N ALA A 26 -17.54 -11.88 -0.87
CA ALA A 26 -17.33 -10.94 0.23
C ALA A 26 -18.14 -9.64 0.09
N GLY A 27 -18.88 -9.47 -1.02
CA GLY A 27 -19.72 -8.31 -1.30
C GLY A 27 -19.42 -7.63 -2.63
N THR A 28 -20.24 -6.61 -2.96
CA THR A 28 -20.13 -5.84 -4.21
C THR A 28 -19.27 -4.59 -3.99
N PRO A 29 -18.13 -4.45 -4.67
CA PRO A 29 -17.35 -3.22 -4.65
C PRO A 29 -18.13 -2.02 -5.21
N PRO A 30 -17.78 -0.78 -4.81
CA PRO A 30 -18.47 0.40 -5.31
C PRO A 30 -18.17 0.61 -6.81
N SER A 31 -19.09 1.27 -7.52
CA SER A 31 -18.98 1.55 -8.97
C SER A 31 -17.69 2.28 -9.38
N LYS A 32 -17.10 3.05 -8.46
CA LYS A 32 -15.86 3.81 -8.72
C LYS A 32 -14.57 2.99 -8.60
N TYR A 33 -14.61 1.82 -7.96
CA TYR A 33 -13.40 1.06 -7.63
C TYR A 33 -13.66 -0.45 -7.73
N GLY A 34 -13.36 -1.04 -8.90
CA GLY A 34 -13.52 -2.47 -9.16
C GLY A 34 -12.40 -3.36 -8.58
N ASP A 35 -11.43 -2.79 -7.85
CA ASP A 35 -10.23 -3.52 -7.43
C ASP A 35 -10.54 -4.82 -6.67
N TRP A 36 -11.48 -4.76 -5.74
CA TRP A 36 -11.89 -5.94 -4.97
C TRP A 36 -12.80 -6.91 -5.72
N ALA A 37 -13.34 -6.56 -6.90
CA ALA A 37 -14.00 -7.52 -7.77
C ALA A 37 -12.97 -8.47 -8.39
N TRP A 38 -11.84 -7.93 -8.86
CA TRP A 38 -10.73 -8.73 -9.38
C TRP A 38 -10.18 -9.71 -8.33
N VAL A 39 -9.98 -9.23 -7.09
CA VAL A 39 -9.52 -10.08 -5.98
C VAL A 39 -10.49 -11.23 -5.74
N GLN A 40 -11.79 -10.95 -5.62
CA GLN A 40 -12.82 -11.97 -5.37
C GLN A 40 -12.93 -12.96 -6.55
N HIS A 41 -12.86 -12.48 -7.80
CA HIS A 41 -12.84 -13.33 -8.98
C HIS A 41 -11.65 -14.30 -8.95
N MET A 42 -10.45 -13.80 -8.63
CA MET A 42 -9.26 -14.65 -8.56
C MET A 42 -9.34 -15.65 -7.40
N ILE A 43 -9.85 -15.24 -6.23
CA ILE A 43 -10.09 -16.16 -5.11
C ILE A 43 -11.03 -17.27 -5.52
N SER A 44 -12.14 -16.96 -6.19
CA SER A 44 -13.10 -17.97 -6.67
C SER A 44 -12.49 -18.91 -7.70
N SER A 45 -11.52 -18.45 -8.48
CA SER A 45 -10.84 -19.23 -9.51
C SER A 45 -9.69 -20.09 -8.98
N MET A 46 -9.28 -19.91 -7.72
CA MET A 46 -8.20 -20.72 -7.14
C MET A 46 -8.60 -22.16 -6.94
N ALA A 47 -7.73 -23.10 -7.32
CA ALA A 47 -7.90 -24.52 -7.03
C ALA A 47 -8.13 -24.76 -5.51
N PRO A 48 -9.13 -25.56 -5.09
CA PRO A 48 -9.53 -25.68 -3.68
C PRO A 48 -8.43 -26.17 -2.73
N ALA A 49 -7.51 -27.02 -3.21
CA ALA A 49 -6.46 -27.60 -2.36
C ALA A 49 -5.13 -26.84 -2.40
N SER A 50 -4.73 -26.34 -3.58
CA SER A 50 -3.37 -25.82 -3.81
C SER A 50 -3.34 -24.42 -4.40
N GLY A 51 -4.50 -23.82 -4.63
CA GLY A 51 -4.60 -22.53 -5.33
C GLY A 51 -3.82 -21.43 -4.62
N ARG A 52 -3.10 -20.65 -5.42
CA ARG A 52 -2.37 -19.44 -5.03
C ARG A 52 -2.64 -18.36 -6.06
N MET A 53 -2.65 -17.13 -5.62
CA MET A 53 -2.75 -15.98 -6.52
C MET A 53 -1.80 -14.86 -6.09
N ALA A 54 -1.40 -14.06 -7.04
CA ALA A 54 -0.77 -12.77 -6.81
C ALA A 54 -1.41 -11.75 -7.77
N VAL A 55 -1.84 -10.63 -7.24
CA VAL A 55 -2.50 -9.56 -8.01
C VAL A 55 -1.87 -8.22 -7.69
N VAL A 56 -1.61 -7.43 -8.72
CA VAL A 56 -1.16 -6.05 -8.57
C VAL A 56 -2.39 -5.17 -8.38
N LEU A 57 -2.36 -4.33 -7.35
CA LEU A 57 -3.45 -3.42 -7.00
C LEU A 57 -2.90 -2.02 -6.73
N PRO A 58 -3.72 -0.96 -6.92
CA PRO A 58 -3.35 0.35 -6.43
C PRO A 58 -3.31 0.33 -4.89
N HIS A 59 -2.36 1.04 -4.30
CA HIS A 59 -2.16 1.05 -2.85
C HIS A 59 -3.44 1.42 -2.07
N GLY A 60 -4.30 2.25 -2.65
CA GLY A 60 -5.60 2.62 -2.08
C GLY A 60 -6.51 1.43 -1.75
N ALA A 61 -6.44 0.32 -2.49
CA ALA A 61 -7.24 -0.88 -2.21
C ALA A 61 -6.98 -1.46 -0.81
N LEU A 62 -5.83 -1.16 -0.21
CA LEU A 62 -5.45 -1.66 1.12
C LEU A 62 -6.14 -0.94 2.28
N PHE A 63 -6.60 0.31 2.08
CA PHE A 63 -7.08 1.14 3.19
C PHE A 63 -8.36 1.94 2.91
N ARG A 64 -8.84 2.03 1.66
CA ARG A 64 -10.12 2.70 1.42
C ARG A 64 -11.22 2.05 2.25
N MET A 65 -12.07 2.88 2.84
CA MET A 65 -13.15 2.48 3.76
C MET A 65 -14.47 2.23 3.01
N GLY A 66 -15.57 2.16 3.73
CA GLY A 66 -16.90 1.91 3.16
C GLY A 66 -17.07 0.48 2.66
N ALA A 67 -17.59 0.30 1.46
CA ALA A 67 -17.84 -1.02 0.88
C ALA A 67 -16.54 -1.81 0.68
N GLU A 68 -15.45 -1.17 0.20
CA GLU A 68 -14.16 -1.84 0.06
C GLU A 68 -13.59 -2.28 1.40
N GLY A 69 -13.72 -1.48 2.45
CA GLY A 69 -13.29 -1.85 3.80
C GLY A 69 -14.02 -3.09 4.32
N LYS A 70 -15.34 -3.17 4.11
CA LYS A 70 -16.15 -4.34 4.47
C LYS A 70 -15.73 -5.60 3.70
N ILE A 71 -15.56 -5.49 2.38
CA ILE A 71 -15.12 -6.60 1.54
C ILE A 71 -13.75 -7.08 1.97
N ARG A 72 -12.81 -6.17 2.19
CA ARG A 72 -11.46 -6.50 2.66
C ARG A 72 -11.50 -7.24 4.00
N SER A 73 -12.29 -6.76 4.96
CA SER A 73 -12.49 -7.45 6.23
C SER A 73 -13.08 -8.84 6.03
N ASN A 74 -14.12 -9.00 5.21
CA ASN A 74 -14.72 -10.30 4.92
C ASN A 74 -13.72 -11.27 4.27
N VAL A 75 -12.88 -10.79 3.35
CA VAL A 75 -11.82 -11.62 2.73
C VAL A 75 -10.73 -11.99 3.74
N LEU A 76 -10.38 -11.11 4.68
CA LEU A 76 -9.44 -11.41 5.76
C LEU A 76 -9.96 -12.53 6.68
N GLU A 77 -11.27 -12.54 6.99
CA GLU A 77 -11.89 -13.60 7.80
C GLU A 77 -11.79 -15.00 7.16
N LEU A 78 -11.63 -15.08 5.84
CA LEU A 78 -11.39 -16.34 5.15
C LEU A 78 -9.97 -16.89 5.36
N ASP A 79 -9.10 -16.12 5.99
CA ASP A 79 -7.68 -16.42 6.20
C ASP A 79 -6.91 -16.82 4.92
N LEU A 80 -7.27 -16.18 3.80
CA LEU A 80 -6.65 -16.47 2.50
C LEU A 80 -5.49 -15.53 2.16
N ILE A 81 -5.52 -14.27 2.62
CA ILE A 81 -4.45 -13.30 2.36
C ILE A 81 -3.20 -13.71 3.11
N GLU A 82 -2.14 -14.06 2.37
CA GLU A 82 -0.86 -14.52 2.92
C GLU A 82 0.12 -13.35 3.09
N ALA A 83 0.18 -12.45 2.10
CA ALA A 83 1.08 -11.30 2.15
C ALA A 83 0.55 -10.10 1.36
N VAL A 84 1.02 -8.91 1.73
CA VAL A 84 0.93 -7.68 0.96
C VAL A 84 2.33 -7.12 0.80
N ILE A 85 2.75 -6.90 -0.45
CA ILE A 85 4.07 -6.37 -0.79
C ILE A 85 3.87 -5.00 -1.42
N GLY A 86 4.25 -3.95 -0.73
CA GLY A 86 4.26 -2.58 -1.26
C GLY A 86 5.36 -2.39 -2.28
N LEU A 87 5.08 -1.64 -3.30
CA LEU A 87 6.01 -1.31 -4.38
C LEU A 87 6.23 0.20 -4.44
N GLY A 88 7.35 0.62 -5.01
CA GLY A 88 7.65 2.01 -5.25
C GLY A 88 6.65 2.69 -6.22
N PRO A 89 6.60 4.03 -6.23
CA PRO A 89 5.74 4.77 -7.14
C PRO A 89 6.26 4.68 -8.58
N ASN A 90 5.38 4.99 -9.53
CA ASN A 90 5.72 5.16 -10.95
C ASN A 90 6.43 3.95 -11.59
N LEU A 91 6.07 2.73 -11.16
CA LEU A 91 6.58 1.48 -11.74
C LEU A 91 5.71 0.97 -12.90
N PHE A 92 4.46 1.41 -13.00
CA PHE A 92 3.51 0.95 -14.01
C PHE A 92 3.20 2.07 -15.00
N TYR A 93 3.16 1.71 -16.29
CA TYR A 93 2.88 2.68 -17.34
C TYR A 93 1.52 3.36 -17.12
N GLY A 94 1.51 4.69 -17.21
CA GLY A 94 0.29 5.48 -17.00
C GLY A 94 -0.18 5.60 -15.55
N ALA A 95 0.52 4.99 -14.57
CA ALA A 95 0.17 5.04 -13.16
C ALA A 95 1.34 5.61 -12.34
N GLY A 96 1.28 6.89 -11.99
CA GLY A 96 2.28 7.53 -11.12
C GLY A 96 2.18 7.12 -9.64
N LEU A 97 1.07 6.51 -9.24
CA LEU A 97 0.82 6.07 -7.86
C LEU A 97 1.58 4.80 -7.50
N ALA A 98 1.87 4.65 -6.21
CA ALA A 98 2.39 3.41 -5.68
C ALA A 98 1.36 2.28 -5.82
N ALA A 99 1.85 1.08 -6.14
CA ALA A 99 1.06 -0.14 -6.20
C ALA A 99 1.49 -1.12 -5.11
N CYS A 100 0.74 -2.19 -4.96
CA CYS A 100 1.10 -3.32 -4.11
C CYS A 100 0.79 -4.65 -4.83
N ILE A 101 1.44 -5.71 -4.37
CA ILE A 101 1.10 -7.08 -4.74
C ILE A 101 0.37 -7.71 -3.56
N LEU A 102 -0.87 -8.12 -3.75
CA LEU A 102 -1.61 -8.93 -2.79
C LEU A 102 -1.44 -10.40 -3.16
N VAL A 103 -0.93 -11.17 -2.21
CA VAL A 103 -0.73 -12.62 -2.35
C VAL A 103 -1.76 -13.34 -1.49
N ALA A 104 -2.49 -14.28 -2.10
CA ALA A 104 -3.41 -15.14 -1.38
C ALA A 104 -3.15 -16.62 -1.69
N ARG A 105 -3.49 -17.47 -0.73
CA ARG A 105 -3.29 -18.91 -0.79
C ARG A 105 -4.49 -19.64 -0.19
N ARG A 106 -5.01 -20.63 -0.89
CA ARG A 106 -6.18 -21.40 -0.43
C ARG A 106 -5.92 -22.16 0.87
N ARG A 107 -4.71 -22.70 1.05
CA ARG A 107 -4.28 -23.37 2.27
C ARG A 107 -2.92 -22.83 2.70
N LYS A 108 -2.92 -21.99 3.71
CA LYS A 108 -1.69 -21.51 4.34
C LYS A 108 -1.02 -22.63 5.13
N PRO A 109 0.33 -22.71 5.15
CA PRO A 109 1.07 -23.50 6.10
C PRO A 109 0.67 -23.15 7.55
N ALA A 110 0.81 -24.08 8.47
CA ALA A 110 0.33 -23.92 9.85
C ALA A 110 0.90 -22.66 10.53
N GLU A 111 2.18 -22.37 10.31
CA GLU A 111 2.92 -21.24 10.86
C GLU A 111 2.46 -19.87 10.31
N ARG A 112 1.77 -19.86 9.15
CA ARG A 112 1.27 -18.63 8.47
C ARG A 112 -0.24 -18.42 8.69
N ARG A 113 -0.93 -19.36 9.33
CA ARG A 113 -2.38 -19.23 9.58
C ARG A 113 -2.66 -18.09 10.54
N GLN A 114 -3.78 -17.38 10.31
CA GLN A 114 -4.21 -16.23 11.08
C GLN A 114 -3.17 -15.10 11.13
N LYS A 115 -2.30 -15.03 10.12
CA LYS A 115 -1.26 -14.03 9.97
C LYS A 115 -1.20 -13.52 8.55
N VAL A 116 -0.74 -12.27 8.39
CA VAL A 116 -0.44 -11.64 7.12
C VAL A 116 0.97 -11.06 7.19
N LEU A 117 1.79 -11.34 6.20
CA LEU A 117 3.09 -10.69 6.04
C LEU A 117 2.90 -9.37 5.30
N LEU A 118 3.39 -8.29 5.87
CA LEU A 118 3.43 -6.97 5.25
C LEU A 118 4.89 -6.65 4.90
N VAL A 119 5.16 -6.40 3.63
CA VAL A 119 6.51 -6.08 3.13
C VAL A 119 6.51 -4.68 2.52
N ASP A 120 7.35 -3.79 3.01
CA ASP A 120 7.52 -2.46 2.44
C ASP A 120 8.70 -2.46 1.44
N GLY A 121 8.39 -2.37 0.16
CA GLY A 121 9.32 -2.19 -0.94
C GLY A 121 9.22 -0.81 -1.59
N SER A 122 8.66 0.17 -0.89
CA SER A 122 8.41 1.52 -1.43
C SER A 122 9.68 2.27 -1.84
N ASP A 123 10.82 1.90 -1.32
CA ASP A 123 12.16 2.43 -1.60
C ASP A 123 12.94 1.60 -2.66
N LEU A 124 12.43 0.40 -3.01
CA LEU A 124 13.10 -0.53 -3.89
C LEU A 124 12.78 -0.24 -5.37
N PHE A 125 13.47 0.71 -5.95
CA PHE A 125 13.40 1.02 -7.38
C PHE A 125 14.59 1.86 -7.83
N ARG A 126 14.96 1.74 -9.09
CA ARG A 126 15.85 2.69 -9.75
C ARG A 126 15.02 3.81 -10.35
N LYS A 127 15.31 5.06 -9.99
CA LYS A 127 14.63 6.23 -10.53
C LYS A 127 14.96 6.39 -12.01
N GLY A 128 13.94 6.45 -12.85
CA GLY A 128 14.03 6.73 -14.27
C GLY A 128 13.51 8.12 -14.62
N ARG A 129 13.77 8.58 -15.85
CA ARG A 129 13.32 9.89 -16.32
C ARG A 129 11.79 9.97 -16.42
N ASN A 130 11.16 8.97 -17.00
CA ASN A 130 9.71 8.92 -17.22
C ASN A 130 9.03 7.88 -16.33
N GLN A 131 9.72 6.81 -15.99
CA GLN A 131 9.22 5.68 -15.24
C GLN A 131 10.33 5.08 -14.39
N ASN A 132 10.00 4.65 -13.17
CA ASN A 132 10.91 3.92 -12.29
C ASN A 132 11.00 2.46 -12.73
N THR A 133 12.09 1.79 -12.37
CA THR A 133 12.35 0.39 -12.73
C THR A 133 12.61 -0.44 -11.49
N LEU A 134 11.99 -1.60 -11.43
CA LEU A 134 12.29 -2.63 -10.44
C LEU A 134 13.41 -3.50 -10.98
N GLU A 135 14.59 -3.42 -10.38
CA GLU A 135 15.80 -4.16 -10.79
C GLU A 135 15.80 -5.57 -10.15
N ALA A 136 16.68 -6.44 -10.63
CA ALA A 136 16.74 -7.83 -10.18
C ALA A 136 17.10 -7.97 -8.69
N ASP A 137 17.94 -7.12 -8.14
CA ASP A 137 18.30 -7.05 -6.72
C ASP A 137 17.14 -6.60 -5.85
N HIS A 138 16.34 -5.63 -6.33
CA HIS A 138 15.09 -5.22 -5.68
C HIS A 138 14.11 -6.40 -5.59
N VAL A 139 13.93 -7.12 -6.70
CA VAL A 139 13.07 -8.31 -6.74
C VAL A 139 13.59 -9.38 -5.77
N ALA A 140 14.91 -9.66 -5.77
CA ALA A 140 15.51 -10.63 -4.86
C ALA A 140 15.26 -10.27 -3.39
N THR A 141 15.39 -8.98 -3.04
CA THR A 141 15.10 -8.48 -1.69
C THR A 141 13.65 -8.74 -1.28
N LEU A 142 12.67 -8.41 -2.16
CA LEU A 142 11.26 -8.65 -1.91
C LEU A 142 10.92 -10.13 -1.78
N VAL A 143 11.51 -10.98 -2.65
CA VAL A 143 11.31 -12.43 -2.60
C VAL A 143 11.89 -13.01 -1.31
N THR A 144 13.09 -12.61 -0.91
CA THR A 144 13.71 -13.04 0.34
C THR A 144 12.85 -12.66 1.56
N ALA A 145 12.32 -11.43 1.61
CA ALA A 145 11.42 -11.00 2.67
C ALA A 145 10.13 -11.82 2.70
N TYR A 146 9.55 -12.12 1.53
CA TYR A 146 8.35 -12.94 1.42
C TYR A 146 8.60 -14.40 1.86
N GLU A 147 9.71 -15.00 1.48
CA GLU A 147 10.04 -16.39 1.80
C GLU A 147 10.37 -16.57 3.28
N SER A 148 11.12 -15.62 3.87
CA SER A 148 11.48 -15.65 5.29
C SER A 148 10.26 -15.57 6.21
N PHE A 149 9.18 -14.92 5.77
CA PHE A 149 7.95 -14.73 6.54
C PHE A 149 8.20 -14.31 8.00
N SER A 150 9.03 -13.31 8.19
CA SER A 150 9.52 -12.84 9.50
C SER A 150 9.57 -11.31 9.58
N ASP A 151 9.64 -10.81 10.80
CA ASP A 151 9.84 -9.38 11.04
C ASP A 151 11.27 -8.98 10.66
N GLN A 152 11.39 -7.89 9.90
CA GLN A 152 12.64 -7.25 9.53
C GLN A 152 12.46 -5.75 9.66
N VAL A 153 13.27 -5.11 10.49
CA VAL A 153 13.20 -3.66 10.74
C VAL A 153 13.26 -2.88 9.41
N GLY A 154 12.30 -1.99 9.21
CA GLY A 154 12.22 -1.17 8.00
C GLY A 154 11.81 -1.90 6.73
N ARG A 155 11.56 -3.21 6.78
CA ARG A 155 11.27 -4.02 5.58
C ARG A 155 10.01 -4.86 5.67
N SER A 156 9.84 -5.64 6.72
CA SER A 156 8.68 -6.53 6.82
C SER A 156 8.21 -6.73 8.25
N ARG A 157 6.90 -7.02 8.38
CA ARG A 157 6.26 -7.36 9.64
C ARG A 157 5.20 -8.44 9.42
N VAL A 158 5.20 -9.44 10.30
CA VAL A 158 4.16 -10.46 10.40
C VAL A 158 3.12 -9.97 11.40
N VAL A 159 1.90 -9.72 10.93
CA VAL A 159 0.79 -9.24 11.76
C VAL A 159 -0.25 -10.33 11.95
N SER A 160 -0.84 -10.40 13.13
CA SER A 160 -1.98 -11.30 13.37
C SER A 160 -3.26 -10.73 12.75
N LEU A 161 -4.22 -11.61 12.41
CA LEU A 161 -5.53 -11.13 11.95
C LEU A 161 -6.24 -10.32 13.04
N ASP A 162 -6.02 -10.61 14.33
CA ASP A 162 -6.59 -9.84 15.43
C ASP A 162 -6.08 -8.41 15.45
N GLU A 163 -4.78 -8.21 15.20
CA GLU A 163 -4.19 -6.88 15.06
C GLU A 163 -4.78 -6.12 13.86
N VAL A 164 -4.95 -6.80 12.73
CA VAL A 164 -5.57 -6.19 11.53
C VAL A 164 -7.04 -5.85 11.78
N ARG A 165 -7.79 -6.71 12.48
CA ARG A 165 -9.18 -6.45 12.89
C ARG A 165 -9.29 -5.22 13.78
N ALA A 166 -8.41 -5.09 14.77
CA ALA A 166 -8.37 -3.94 15.67
C ALA A 166 -8.16 -2.61 14.91
N GLN A 167 -7.56 -2.68 13.71
CA GLN A 167 -7.39 -1.54 12.81
C GLN A 167 -8.46 -1.46 11.70
N GLY A 168 -9.61 -2.10 11.87
CA GLY A 168 -10.72 -2.06 10.91
C GLY A 168 -10.40 -2.72 9.57
N GLY A 169 -9.55 -3.73 9.55
CA GLY A 169 -9.12 -4.41 8.33
C GLY A 169 -8.19 -3.58 7.43
N ASN A 170 -7.61 -2.51 7.95
CA ASN A 170 -6.65 -1.68 7.22
C ASN A 170 -5.33 -2.43 7.04
N LEU A 171 -4.85 -2.52 5.79
CA LEU A 171 -3.59 -3.18 5.42
C LEU A 171 -2.54 -2.17 4.93
N ASN A 172 -2.69 -0.88 5.25
CA ASN A 172 -1.72 0.13 4.88
C ASN A 172 -0.38 -0.14 5.57
N LEU A 173 0.63 -0.43 4.78
CA LEU A 173 1.97 -0.85 5.22
C LEU A 173 2.60 0.14 6.21
N ALA A 174 2.43 1.44 5.98
CA ALA A 174 2.99 2.48 6.84
C ALA A 174 2.47 2.44 8.30
N GLY A 175 1.34 1.79 8.54
CA GLY A 175 0.79 1.60 9.89
C GLY A 175 1.44 0.44 10.65
N TYR A 176 2.18 -0.42 9.97
CA TYR A 176 2.73 -1.67 10.55
C TYR A 176 4.24 -1.77 10.42
N VAL A 177 4.79 -1.42 9.26
CA VAL A 177 6.22 -1.49 9.01
C VAL A 177 6.83 -0.14 9.35
N ALA A 178 7.45 -0.05 10.52
CA ALA A 178 8.20 1.13 10.90
C ALA A 178 9.42 1.24 9.97
N LYS A 179 9.56 2.35 9.26
CA LYS A 179 10.83 2.65 8.58
C LYS A 179 11.91 2.72 9.63
N SER A 180 13.07 2.15 9.34
CA SER A 180 14.26 2.44 10.12
C SER A 180 14.56 3.92 9.91
N ASP A 181 14.04 4.76 10.80
CA ASP A 181 14.47 6.13 10.85
C ASP A 181 15.91 6.13 11.37
N ASP A 182 16.89 6.18 10.45
CA ASP A 182 18.22 6.71 10.73
C ASP A 182 18.17 8.24 11.00
N THR A 183 16.98 8.80 11.02
CA THR A 183 16.74 10.15 11.55
C THR A 183 16.88 10.06 13.06
N GLU A 184 17.98 10.56 13.59
CA GLU A 184 18.09 10.87 15.02
C GLU A 184 16.73 11.41 15.47
N ILE A 185 16.12 10.76 16.47
CA ILE A 185 14.88 11.23 17.10
C ILE A 185 15.24 12.60 17.69
N ARG A 186 15.05 13.64 16.89
CA ARG A 186 15.29 15.01 17.36
C ARG A 186 14.34 15.25 18.53
N SER A 187 14.89 15.70 19.63
CA SER A 187 14.05 16.08 20.75
C SER A 187 13.07 17.16 20.31
N VAL A 188 11.91 17.24 20.96
CA VAL A 188 10.94 18.32 20.69
C VAL A 188 11.61 19.70 20.84
N ALA A 189 12.56 19.82 21.75
CA ALA A 189 13.36 21.04 21.95
C ALA A 189 14.19 21.37 20.69
N ASP A 190 14.88 20.38 20.11
CA ASP A 190 15.72 20.58 18.90
C ASP A 190 14.85 20.88 17.68
N ALA A 191 13.71 20.21 17.53
CA ALA A 191 12.76 20.50 16.47
C ALA A 191 12.20 21.92 16.59
N THR A 192 11.86 22.37 17.80
CA THR A 192 11.36 23.71 18.06
C THR A 192 12.44 24.76 17.80
N MET A 193 13.67 24.51 18.18
CA MET A 193 14.80 25.40 17.92
C MET A 193 15.07 25.52 16.40
N THR A 194 15.03 24.41 15.67
CA THR A 194 15.18 24.41 14.22
C THR A 194 14.05 25.18 13.52
N LEU A 195 12.80 25.01 13.97
CA LEU A 195 11.66 25.77 13.46
C LEU A 195 11.82 27.28 13.69
N ARG A 196 12.19 27.70 14.90
CA ARG A 196 12.44 29.12 15.21
C ARG A 196 13.51 29.71 14.32
N LYS A 197 14.64 29.04 14.14
CA LYS A 197 15.73 29.49 13.26
C LYS A 197 15.28 29.62 11.81
N SER A 198 14.44 28.70 11.34
CA SER A 198 13.87 28.78 9.97
C SER A 198 12.90 29.93 9.81
N LEU A 199 12.07 30.22 10.81
CA LEU A 199 11.16 31.38 10.81
C LEU A 199 11.92 32.70 10.82
N GLU A 200 12.96 32.82 11.63
CA GLU A 200 13.84 34.01 11.65
C GLU A 200 14.47 34.24 10.27
N ALA A 201 14.93 33.21 9.61
CA ALA A 201 15.51 33.31 8.26
C ALA A 201 14.46 33.75 7.23
N VAL A 202 13.21 33.31 7.35
CA VAL A 202 12.11 33.78 6.49
C VAL A 202 11.84 35.28 6.70
N TRP A 203 11.74 35.73 7.94
CA TRP A 203 11.50 37.15 8.24
C TRP A 203 12.63 38.05 7.72
N VAL A 204 13.88 37.66 7.90
CA VAL A 204 15.04 38.40 7.35
C VAL A 204 14.98 38.44 5.81
N ALA A 205 14.57 37.36 5.16
CA ALA A 205 14.43 37.33 3.70
C ALA A 205 13.26 38.21 3.23
N GLU A 206 12.15 38.23 3.96
CA GLU A 206 10.99 39.09 3.69
C GLU A 206 11.33 40.57 3.83
N ASP A 207 11.99 40.96 4.90
CA ASP A 207 12.46 42.34 5.11
C ASP A 207 13.39 42.79 4.00
N ARG A 208 14.32 41.93 3.59
CA ARG A 208 15.24 42.23 2.48
C ARG A 208 14.51 42.37 1.14
N LEU A 209 13.49 41.55 0.92
CA LEU A 209 12.65 41.68 -0.29
C LEU A 209 11.89 43.00 -0.29
N ASN A 210 11.24 43.36 0.83
CA ASN A 210 10.47 44.57 1.00
C ASN A 210 11.37 45.82 0.80
N GLN A 211 12.56 45.80 1.37
CA GLN A 211 13.55 46.87 1.16
C GLN A 211 13.91 46.99 -0.34
N THR A 212 14.19 45.86 -1.00
CA THR A 212 14.53 45.85 -2.44
C THR A 212 13.39 46.37 -3.31
N LEU A 213 12.14 46.01 -2.99
CA LEU A 213 10.95 46.49 -3.69
C LEU A 213 10.76 48.00 -3.50
N SER A 214 10.93 48.51 -2.27
CA SER A 214 10.85 49.93 -1.95
C SER A 214 11.92 50.73 -2.67
N GLU A 215 13.17 50.27 -2.69
CA GLU A 215 14.27 50.92 -3.47
C GLU A 215 13.99 50.99 -4.97
N ARG A 216 13.19 50.06 -5.49
CA ARG A 216 12.79 50.03 -6.91
C ARG A 216 11.44 50.71 -7.20
N GLY A 217 10.78 51.29 -6.21
CA GLY A 217 9.50 51.98 -6.36
C GLY A 217 8.34 51.06 -6.74
N ILE A 218 8.41 49.75 -6.35
CA ILE A 218 7.41 48.73 -6.69
C ILE A 218 6.48 48.44 -5.46
N ALA A 219 6.77 49.01 -4.32
CA ALA A 219 5.96 48.84 -3.07
C ALA A 219 5.39 50.20 -2.64
#